data_a0f3076126a9103136e3351e83024425
#
_entry.id   a0f3076126a9103136e3351e83024425
#
_cell.length_a   1.000
_cell.length_b   1.000
_cell.length_c   1.000
_cell.angle_alpha   90.00
_cell.angle_beta   90.00
_cell.angle_gamma   90.00
#
_symmetry.space_group_name_H-M   'P 1'
#
loop_
_entity.id
_entity.type
_entity.pdbx_description
1 polymer ?
#
loop_
_entity_poly.entity_id
_entity_poly.type
_entity_poly.pdbx_seq_one_letter_code
_entity_poly.pdbx_strand_id
1 'polypeptide(L)'
;EVRRAWLDTLAFAEEVGAMVVVFQCPASFTPTDEHVSNLRRFFRWAPRGKRVFVWEPRGNWPQDLILELCRELDLVHCVDPFRSVPLWSPGLSYWRLHGIGGWRHQYREEELEDLFQRASSMKVMTYCLFNNATSYQDALRFQERVRHRQQ
;
A
#
# COMPACT_ATOMS: atom_id res chain seq x y z
N GLU A 1 -22.01 11.11 -3.24
CA GLU A 1 -21.58 10.30 -2.07
C GLU A 1 -20.05 10.19 -1.99
N VAL A 2 -19.38 9.51 -2.94
CA VAL A 2 -17.93 9.25 -2.94
C VAL A 2 -17.12 10.55 -2.82
N ARG A 3 -17.48 11.60 -3.56
CA ARG A 3 -16.78 12.89 -3.50
C ARG A 3 -16.87 13.55 -2.11
N ARG A 4 -18.01 13.45 -1.46
CA ARG A 4 -18.18 13.97 -0.10
C ARG A 4 -17.35 13.18 0.89
N ALA A 5 -17.39 11.85 0.83
CA ALA A 5 -16.57 10.99 1.68
C ALA A 5 -15.06 11.27 1.51
N TRP A 6 -14.63 11.55 0.27
CA TRP A 6 -13.24 11.95 0.03
C TRP A 6 -12.89 13.30 0.67
N LEU A 7 -13.75 14.30 0.52
CA LEU A 7 -13.49 15.62 1.13
C LEU A 7 -13.44 15.55 2.65
N ASP A 8 -14.31 14.76 3.28
CA ASP A 8 -14.31 14.53 4.72
C ASP A 8 -13.03 13.78 5.15
N THR A 9 -12.58 12.78 4.37
CA THR A 9 -11.31 12.08 4.59
C THR A 9 -10.11 13.01 4.42
N LEU A 10 -10.13 13.89 3.44
CA LEU A 10 -9.07 14.87 3.19
C LEU A 10 -8.94 15.85 4.35
N ALA A 11 -10.05 16.37 4.84
CA ALA A 11 -10.07 17.24 6.00
C ALA A 11 -9.46 16.57 7.25
N PHE A 12 -9.84 15.30 7.50
CA PHE A 12 -9.23 14.50 8.56
C PHE A 12 -7.74 14.27 8.34
N ALA A 13 -7.34 13.93 7.11
CA ALA A 13 -5.93 13.73 6.77
C ALA A 13 -5.09 15.01 6.96
N GLU A 14 -5.68 16.19 6.75
CA GLU A 14 -5.05 17.48 7.04
C GLU A 14 -4.86 17.69 8.52
N GLU A 15 -5.89 17.46 9.32
CA GLU A 15 -5.87 17.62 10.77
C GLU A 15 -4.80 16.74 11.44
N VAL A 16 -4.65 15.49 11.00
CA VAL A 16 -3.65 14.57 11.56
C VAL A 16 -2.28 14.66 10.86
N GLY A 17 -2.10 15.53 9.89
CA GLY A 17 -0.84 15.68 9.15
C GLY A 17 -0.48 14.46 8.29
N ALA A 18 -1.45 13.68 7.83
CA ALA A 18 -1.19 12.48 7.02
C ALA A 18 -0.62 12.84 5.65
N MET A 19 0.54 12.27 5.31
CA MET A 19 1.21 12.47 4.02
C MET A 19 0.90 11.35 3.01
N VAL A 20 0.39 10.23 3.47
CA VAL A 20 0.06 9.06 2.64
C VAL A 20 -1.39 8.66 2.89
N VAL A 21 -2.14 8.45 1.81
CA VAL A 21 -3.52 7.95 1.89
C VAL A 21 -3.64 6.67 1.07
N VAL A 22 -4.16 5.61 1.71
CA VAL A 22 -4.33 4.29 1.09
C VAL A 22 -5.77 4.11 0.64
N PHE A 23 -5.93 3.80 -0.63
CA PHE A 23 -7.20 3.41 -1.24
C PHE A 23 -7.20 1.91 -1.46
N GLN A 24 -7.86 1.19 -0.55
CA GLN A 24 -8.05 -0.24 -0.67
C GLN A 24 -9.38 -0.54 -1.35
N CYS A 25 -9.35 -1.25 -2.46
CA CYS A 25 -10.56 -1.76 -3.10
C CYS A 25 -10.93 -3.15 -2.56
N PRO A 26 -12.21 -3.48 -2.41
CA PRO A 26 -12.63 -4.84 -2.08
C PRO A 26 -12.39 -5.80 -3.25
N ALA A 27 -12.30 -7.11 -3.00
CA ALA A 27 -12.11 -8.12 -4.05
C ALA A 27 -13.23 -8.14 -5.10
N SER A 28 -14.43 -7.67 -4.74
CA SER A 28 -15.55 -7.50 -5.66
C SER A 28 -15.40 -6.34 -6.64
N PHE A 29 -14.47 -5.41 -6.39
CA PHE A 29 -14.14 -4.34 -7.32
C PHE A 29 -13.19 -4.86 -8.39
N THR A 30 -13.75 -5.52 -9.39
CA THR A 30 -13.03 -6.17 -10.49
C THR A 30 -12.78 -5.19 -11.65
N PRO A 31 -11.85 -5.47 -12.58
CA PRO A 31 -11.47 -4.57 -13.66
C PRO A 31 -12.48 -4.55 -14.83
N THR A 32 -13.74 -4.26 -14.54
CA THR A 32 -14.74 -3.98 -15.58
C THR A 32 -14.51 -2.58 -16.17
N ASP A 33 -14.93 -2.34 -17.41
CA ASP A 33 -14.83 -1.03 -18.06
C ASP A 33 -15.45 0.08 -17.20
N GLU A 34 -16.57 -0.22 -16.53
CA GLU A 34 -17.22 0.70 -15.62
C GLU A 34 -16.34 1.04 -14.41
N HIS A 35 -15.79 0.01 -13.74
CA HIS A 35 -14.94 0.21 -12.56
C HIS A 35 -13.64 0.94 -12.91
N VAL A 36 -13.01 0.61 -14.02
CA VAL A 36 -11.81 1.29 -14.51
C VAL A 36 -12.12 2.76 -14.84
N SER A 37 -13.24 3.03 -15.52
CA SER A 37 -13.69 4.39 -15.82
C SER A 37 -13.99 5.19 -14.54
N ASN A 38 -14.66 4.57 -13.56
CA ASN A 38 -14.95 5.20 -12.28
C ASN A 38 -13.68 5.53 -11.48
N LEU A 39 -12.69 4.61 -11.48
CA LEU A 39 -11.40 4.80 -10.84
C LEU A 39 -10.63 5.98 -11.48
N ARG A 40 -10.54 6.02 -12.81
CA ARG A 40 -9.95 7.14 -13.54
C ARG A 40 -10.63 8.48 -13.22
N ARG A 41 -11.97 8.49 -13.26
CA ARG A 41 -12.76 9.69 -12.97
C ARG A 41 -12.57 10.19 -11.54
N PHE A 42 -12.47 9.28 -10.58
CA PHE A 42 -12.23 9.63 -9.18
C PHE A 42 -10.85 10.22 -8.99
N PHE A 43 -9.78 9.52 -9.36
CA PHE A 43 -8.40 9.96 -9.09
C PHE A 43 -7.99 11.20 -9.88
N ARG A 44 -8.53 11.41 -11.08
CA ARG A 44 -8.31 12.66 -11.84
C ARG A 44 -8.98 13.86 -11.18
N TRP A 45 -10.08 13.64 -10.47
CA TRP A 45 -10.79 14.70 -9.77
C TRP A 45 -10.28 14.90 -8.34
N ALA A 46 -9.90 13.86 -7.62
CA ALA A 46 -9.63 13.90 -6.19
C ALA A 46 -8.49 14.87 -5.84
N PRO A 47 -8.76 15.97 -5.14
CA PRO A 47 -7.68 16.84 -4.66
C PRO A 47 -6.79 16.07 -3.68
N ARG A 48 -5.47 16.10 -3.93
CA ARG A 48 -4.49 15.37 -3.09
C ARG A 48 -3.54 16.28 -2.31
N GLY A 49 -3.37 17.55 -2.73
CA GLY A 49 -2.36 18.43 -2.16
C GLY A 49 -0.95 17.84 -2.33
N LYS A 50 -0.21 17.75 -1.24
CA LYS A 50 1.14 17.14 -1.18
C LYS A 50 1.12 15.65 -0.85
N ARG A 51 -0.05 15.00 -0.77
CA ARG A 51 -0.20 13.62 -0.33
C ARG A 51 0.12 12.63 -1.43
N VAL A 52 0.75 11.55 -1.05
CA VAL A 52 0.96 10.39 -1.90
C VAL A 52 -0.28 9.49 -1.81
N PHE A 53 -0.84 9.16 -2.95
CA PHE A 53 -1.94 8.22 -3.07
C PHE A 53 -1.41 6.82 -3.33
N VAL A 54 -1.81 5.91 -2.47
CA VAL A 54 -1.43 4.50 -2.52
C VAL A 54 -2.68 3.69 -2.87
N TRP A 55 -2.59 2.86 -3.90
CA TRP A 55 -3.69 2.01 -4.31
C TRP A 55 -3.38 0.53 -4.06
N GLU A 56 -4.28 -0.12 -3.32
CA GLU A 56 -4.27 -1.56 -3.06
C GLU A 56 -5.41 -2.23 -3.84
N PRO A 57 -5.19 -2.68 -5.09
CA PRO A 57 -6.16 -3.48 -5.79
C PRO A 57 -6.30 -4.85 -5.12
N ARG A 58 -7.53 -5.29 -4.93
CA ARG A 58 -7.83 -6.65 -4.48
C ARG A 58 -8.56 -7.40 -5.58
N GLY A 59 -8.41 -8.73 -5.61
CA GLY A 59 -8.97 -9.55 -6.69
C GLY A 59 -8.03 -9.67 -7.90
N ASN A 60 -8.59 -10.14 -9.01
CA ASN A 60 -7.83 -10.48 -10.21
C ASN A 60 -7.72 -9.29 -11.16
N TRP A 61 -6.80 -8.37 -10.87
CA TRP A 61 -6.44 -7.28 -11.75
C TRP A 61 -5.26 -7.69 -12.63
N PRO A 62 -5.31 -7.52 -13.96
CA PRO A 62 -4.15 -7.71 -14.84
C PRO A 62 -3.00 -6.79 -14.44
N GLN A 63 -1.77 -7.31 -14.42
CA GLN A 63 -0.60 -6.54 -13.98
C GLN A 63 -0.29 -5.34 -14.88
N ASP A 64 -0.47 -5.49 -16.18
CA ASP A 64 -0.33 -4.43 -17.17
C ASP A 64 -1.33 -3.29 -16.93
N LEU A 65 -2.58 -3.61 -16.63
CA LEU A 65 -3.60 -2.63 -16.28
C LEU A 65 -3.32 -1.92 -14.95
N ILE A 66 -2.84 -2.65 -13.93
CA ILE A 66 -2.40 -2.03 -12.66
C ILE A 66 -1.27 -1.03 -12.94
N LEU A 67 -0.26 -1.44 -13.70
CA LEU A 67 0.88 -0.58 -14.03
C LEU A 67 0.44 0.66 -14.83
N GLU A 68 -0.43 0.47 -15.81
CA GLU A 68 -1.01 1.56 -16.60
C GLU A 68 -1.72 2.59 -15.71
N LEU A 69 -2.66 2.11 -14.87
CA LEU A 69 -3.46 2.97 -14.00
C LEU A 69 -2.60 3.67 -12.94
N CYS A 70 -1.63 2.99 -12.36
CA CYS A 70 -0.72 3.60 -11.39
C CYS A 70 0.11 4.71 -12.02
N ARG A 71 0.61 4.52 -13.23
CA ARG A 71 1.36 5.57 -13.96
C ARG A 71 0.48 6.73 -14.39
N GLU A 72 -0.69 6.42 -14.97
CA GLU A 72 -1.63 7.43 -15.48
C GLU A 72 -2.15 8.34 -14.37
N LEU A 73 -2.42 7.76 -13.19
CA LEU A 73 -3.11 8.43 -12.09
C LEU A 73 -2.17 8.83 -10.94
N ASP A 74 -0.86 8.63 -11.12
CA ASP A 74 0.18 8.90 -10.12
C ASP A 74 -0.14 8.22 -8.77
N LEU A 75 -0.33 6.89 -8.81
CA LEU A 75 -0.62 6.05 -7.64
C LEU A 75 0.55 5.14 -7.34
N VAL A 76 0.88 4.99 -6.07
CA VAL A 76 1.82 3.95 -5.63
C VAL A 76 1.09 2.62 -5.53
N HIS A 77 1.62 1.57 -6.14
CA HIS A 77 1.05 0.23 -6.05
C HIS A 77 1.37 -0.40 -4.69
N CYS A 78 0.33 -0.61 -3.86
CA CYS A 78 0.45 -1.32 -2.58
C CYS A 78 0.38 -2.82 -2.78
N VAL A 79 1.32 -3.53 -2.18
CA VAL A 79 1.39 -5.00 -2.21
C VAL A 79 1.70 -5.60 -0.84
N ASP A 80 1.43 -6.89 -0.69
CA ASP A 80 2.09 -7.74 0.29
C ASP A 80 3.36 -8.32 -0.37
N PRO A 81 4.57 -7.98 0.13
CA PRO A 81 5.82 -8.35 -0.54
C PRO A 81 6.11 -9.85 -0.52
N PHE A 82 5.40 -10.63 0.31
CA PHE A 82 5.48 -12.09 0.31
C PHE A 82 4.57 -12.73 -0.76
N ARG A 83 3.71 -11.95 -1.42
CA ARG A 83 2.77 -12.42 -2.44
C ARG A 83 3.05 -11.87 -3.83
N SER A 84 3.52 -10.63 -3.90
CA SER A 84 3.78 -9.96 -5.17
C SER A 84 4.82 -8.86 -5.03
N VAL A 85 5.33 -8.38 -6.17
CA VAL A 85 6.23 -7.23 -6.23
C VAL A 85 5.47 -5.97 -6.61
N PRO A 86 5.85 -4.79 -6.10
CA PRO A 86 5.23 -3.54 -6.51
C PRO A 86 5.56 -3.26 -7.99
N LEU A 87 4.54 -2.98 -8.79
CA LEU A 87 4.70 -2.67 -10.22
C LEU A 87 5.08 -1.21 -10.46
N TRP A 88 4.71 -0.31 -9.54
CA TRP A 88 4.99 1.11 -9.64
C TRP A 88 5.11 1.75 -8.25
N SER A 89 6.27 2.34 -7.96
CA SER A 89 6.60 2.93 -6.65
C SER A 89 7.43 4.20 -6.83
N PRO A 90 6.88 5.27 -7.41
CA PRO A 90 7.60 6.52 -7.60
C PRO A 90 7.78 7.24 -6.25
N GLY A 91 9.03 7.38 -5.80
CA GLY A 91 9.37 8.13 -4.60
C GLY A 91 9.17 7.40 -3.26
N LEU A 92 8.24 6.44 -3.16
CA LEU A 92 8.10 5.55 -2.00
C LEU A 92 7.51 4.20 -2.41
N SER A 93 7.73 3.18 -1.60
CA SER A 93 7.06 1.88 -1.67
C SER A 93 6.18 1.68 -0.43
N TYR A 94 5.03 1.05 -0.60
CA TYR A 94 4.07 0.86 0.48
C TYR A 94 3.60 -0.59 0.52
N TRP A 95 3.91 -1.30 1.61
CA TRP A 95 3.64 -2.71 1.77
C TRP A 95 2.70 -2.96 2.93
N ARG A 96 1.69 -3.79 2.71
CA ARG A 96 0.76 -4.23 3.74
C ARG A 96 0.87 -5.75 3.92
N LEU A 97 1.40 -6.16 5.06
CA LEU A 97 1.74 -7.54 5.38
C LEU A 97 0.53 -8.23 6.02
N HIS A 98 -0.12 -9.11 5.30
CA HIS A 98 -1.35 -9.78 5.72
C HIS A 98 -1.11 -11.17 6.34
N GLY A 99 0.15 -11.56 6.51
CA GLY A 99 0.56 -12.87 7.00
C GLY A 99 0.71 -13.91 5.88
N ILE A 100 1.80 -14.65 5.95
CA ILE A 100 2.10 -15.77 5.03
C ILE A 100 1.14 -16.91 5.39
N GLY A 101 0.23 -17.26 4.47
CA GLY A 101 -0.81 -18.26 4.74
C GLY A 101 -2.06 -17.76 5.46
N GLY A 102 -2.11 -16.51 5.90
CA GLY A 102 -3.32 -15.91 6.45
C GLY A 102 -3.09 -14.93 7.60
N TRP A 103 -4.12 -14.19 7.96
CA TRP A 103 -4.05 -13.09 8.92
C TRP A 103 -3.63 -13.48 10.35
N ARG A 104 -3.74 -14.78 10.73
CA ARG A 104 -3.30 -15.30 12.05
C ARG A 104 -1.81 -15.61 12.11
N HIS A 105 -1.09 -15.52 10.99
CA HIS A 105 0.34 -15.80 10.92
C HIS A 105 1.13 -14.79 11.76
N GLN A 106 2.00 -15.28 12.64
CA GLN A 106 3.03 -14.51 13.30
C GLN A 106 4.32 -14.67 12.51
N TYR A 107 4.96 -13.57 12.14
CA TYR A 107 6.19 -13.62 11.36
C TYR A 107 7.36 -14.19 12.19
N ARG A 108 8.08 -15.16 11.60
CA ARG A 108 9.29 -15.74 12.18
C ARG A 108 10.48 -14.83 11.93
N GLU A 109 11.61 -15.07 12.64
CA GLU A 109 12.80 -14.25 12.50
C GLU A 109 13.38 -14.28 11.08
N GLU A 110 13.35 -15.45 10.42
CA GLU A 110 13.82 -15.61 9.04
C GLU A 110 12.93 -14.83 8.05
N GLU A 111 11.65 -14.76 8.30
CA GLU A 111 10.69 -14.01 7.47
C GLU A 111 10.85 -12.51 7.66
N LEU A 112 11.13 -12.05 8.89
CA LEU A 112 11.46 -10.65 9.15
C LEU A 112 12.82 -10.27 8.54
N GLU A 113 13.78 -11.19 8.51
CA GLU A 113 15.06 -10.96 7.80
C GLU A 113 14.86 -10.87 6.29
N ASP A 114 14.07 -11.77 5.68
CA ASP A 114 13.74 -11.70 4.26
C ASP A 114 13.00 -10.38 3.92
N LEU A 115 12.05 -9.97 4.77
CA LEU A 115 11.38 -8.68 4.63
C LEU A 115 12.37 -7.51 4.65
N PHE A 116 13.33 -7.55 5.59
CA PHE A 116 14.37 -6.53 5.69
C PHE A 116 15.24 -6.47 4.43
N GLN A 117 15.65 -7.62 3.89
CA GLN A 117 16.46 -7.69 2.67
C GLN A 117 15.68 -7.14 1.46
N ARG A 118 14.40 -7.50 1.34
CA ARG A 118 13.52 -6.96 0.29
C ARG A 118 13.37 -5.44 0.41
N ALA A 119 13.10 -4.93 1.61
CA ALA A 119 12.95 -3.50 1.85
C ALA A 119 14.26 -2.74 1.58
N SER A 120 15.39 -3.29 1.98
CA SER A 120 16.73 -2.70 1.76
C SER A 120 17.13 -2.68 0.28
N SER A 121 16.59 -3.58 -0.54
CA SER A 121 16.83 -3.60 -1.98
C SER A 121 16.05 -2.53 -2.74
N MET A 122 15.03 -1.94 -2.12
CA MET A 122 14.27 -0.85 -2.70
C MET A 122 15.10 0.43 -2.72
N LYS A 123 15.09 1.14 -3.85
CA LYS A 123 15.82 2.40 -4.01
C LYS A 123 15.05 3.61 -3.47
N VAL A 124 13.94 3.37 -2.80
CA VAL A 124 13.03 4.38 -2.25
C VAL A 124 12.66 4.04 -0.82
N MET A 125 12.21 5.04 -0.05
CA MET A 125 11.66 4.79 1.29
C MET A 125 10.54 3.77 1.21
N THR A 126 10.61 2.74 2.07
CA THR A 126 9.63 1.65 2.08
C THR A 126 8.89 1.61 3.41
N TYR A 127 7.58 1.75 3.33
CA TYR A 127 6.68 1.57 4.47
C TYR A 127 6.27 0.12 4.57
N CYS A 128 6.53 -0.51 5.72
CA CYS A 128 6.12 -1.88 6.04
C CYS A 128 5.04 -1.86 7.12
N LEU A 129 3.80 -2.09 6.75
CA LEU A 129 2.65 -2.04 7.66
C LEU A 129 2.14 -3.46 7.92
N PHE A 130 2.30 -3.91 9.14
CA PHE A 130 1.81 -5.21 9.56
C PHE A 130 0.29 -5.15 9.79
N ASN A 131 -0.44 -6.05 9.13
CA ASN A 131 -1.90 -6.12 9.11
C ASN A 131 -2.39 -7.55 9.41
N ASN A 132 -1.66 -8.25 10.26
CA ASN A 132 -1.94 -9.59 10.78
C ASN A 132 -2.37 -9.54 12.25
N ALA A 133 -2.73 -10.67 12.85
CA ALA A 133 -3.21 -10.74 14.23
C ALA A 133 -2.17 -10.28 15.26
N THR A 134 -0.88 -10.49 15.00
CA THR A 134 0.24 -10.08 15.87
C THR A 134 0.96 -8.82 15.36
N SER A 135 0.24 -7.98 14.63
CA SER A 135 0.80 -6.81 13.90
C SER A 135 1.69 -5.91 14.76
N TYR A 136 1.29 -5.61 15.98
CA TYR A 136 2.07 -4.75 16.88
C TYR A 136 3.41 -5.39 17.27
N GLN A 137 3.38 -6.66 17.71
CA GLN A 137 4.58 -7.39 18.11
C GLN A 137 5.55 -7.58 16.92
N ASP A 138 5.01 -7.95 15.76
CA ASP A 138 5.81 -8.16 14.56
C ASP A 138 6.43 -6.84 14.06
N ALA A 139 5.69 -5.73 14.14
CA ALA A 139 6.20 -4.42 13.80
C ALA A 139 7.33 -3.97 14.73
N LEU A 140 7.23 -4.20 16.05
CA LEU A 140 8.30 -3.88 16.99
C LEU A 140 9.56 -4.69 16.72
N ARG A 141 9.45 -6.02 16.53
CA ARG A 141 10.57 -6.90 16.20
C ARG A 141 11.25 -6.48 14.90
N PHE A 142 10.47 -6.13 13.90
CA PHE A 142 11.01 -5.63 12.63
C PHE A 142 11.71 -4.27 12.81
N GLN A 143 11.13 -3.36 13.59
CA GLN A 143 11.74 -2.05 13.87
C GLN A 143 13.08 -2.19 14.59
N GLU A 144 13.19 -3.10 15.58
CA GLU A 144 14.45 -3.39 16.26
C GLU A 144 15.51 -3.89 15.29
N ARG A 145 15.16 -4.80 14.37
CA ARG A 145 16.05 -5.29 13.32
C ARG A 145 16.57 -4.18 12.42
N VAL A 146 15.69 -3.29 11.98
CA VAL A 146 16.08 -2.14 11.15
C VAL A 146 17.08 -1.24 11.89
N ARG A 147 16.82 -0.94 13.17
CA ARG A 147 17.72 -0.09 13.99
C ARG A 147 19.12 -0.71 14.16
N HIS A 148 19.22 -2.00 14.41
CA HIS A 148 20.50 -2.68 14.59
C HIS A 148 21.36 -2.75 13.32
N ARG A 149 20.75 -2.65 12.15
CA ARG A 149 21.47 -2.68 10.86
C ARG A 149 21.87 -1.29 10.34
N GLN A 150 21.40 -0.23 10.99
CA GLN A 150 21.76 1.16 10.66
C GLN A 150 22.90 1.70 11.54
N GLN A 151 23.33 0.95 12.55
CA GLN A 151 24.49 1.21 13.38
C GLN A 151 25.72 0.52 12.81
#